data_02bf3797162d455855a23b36ecca2268
#
_entry.id   02bf3797162d455855a23b36ecca2268
#
_cell.length_a   1.000
_cell.length_b   1.000
_cell.length_c   1.000
_cell.angle_alpha   90.00
_cell.angle_beta   90.00
_cell.angle_gamma   90.00
#
_symmetry.space_group_name_H-M   'P 1'
#
loop_
_entity.id
_entity.type
_entity.pdbx_description
1 polymer ?
#
loop_
_entity_poly.entity_id
_entity_poly.type
_entity_poly.pdbx_seq_one_letter_code
_entity_poly.pdbx_strand_id
1 'polypeptide(L)'
;MAARTSVNTPYQPRPLNFLLEFNKAWETMVATDSTLRDIEIIEVTKMLACGKPALGCKELHCENKDCTHSKNIWFTCSSRACSRCGKKSTDNWIVQQIDRMPHCPWMHMTFTFPDVLWSLFRNNRRLLDKLCQLAVDNLLYAAKQAGLEIGIFCALHTFGRRLTWHPHVHVSVTLGGINAHGDWKALAYCHEKVEQRWRHGLCDLLLSEYESLTIDDADAHCRDFDEFRRFINAQRQRFWHVHFAKKTQHPKATINYLGRYLKRPPIAGAKLAHYRGEANLSFRYLDHHTGKYETEEVSQLELIKRLVQHIPEKHFRMIRYFGFLANRVVGNQLSKVREALGMESHPPRTPALRYGQMIKSFLKVDPFECILCGGRMRFAAFHAGVGRKNIINEALSRRGEGLA
;
A
#
# COMPACT_ATOMS: atom_id res chain seq x y z
N MET A 1 39.36 -0.22 -14.14
CA MET A 1 38.39 0.89 -14.10
C MET A 1 37.60 0.89 -15.39
N ALA A 2 36.41 0.32 -15.41
CA ALA A 2 35.54 0.32 -16.59
C ALA A 2 34.70 1.58 -16.57
N ALA A 3 34.86 2.40 -17.57
CA ALA A 3 34.11 3.63 -17.79
C ALA A 3 32.61 3.28 -17.91
N ARG A 4 31.79 3.75 -16.97
CA ARG A 4 30.34 3.76 -17.12
C ARG A 4 29.98 4.78 -18.20
N THR A 5 29.76 4.30 -19.40
CA THR A 5 29.06 5.08 -20.43
C THR A 5 27.65 5.35 -19.90
N SER A 6 27.39 6.54 -19.40
CA SER A 6 26.06 7.02 -19.09
C SER A 6 25.31 7.19 -20.42
N VAL A 7 24.56 6.17 -20.80
CA VAL A 7 23.55 6.31 -21.85
C VAL A 7 22.56 7.38 -21.35
N ASN A 8 22.56 8.53 -22.01
CA ASN A 8 21.66 9.65 -21.73
C ASN A 8 20.25 9.23 -22.14
N THR A 9 19.59 8.39 -21.34
CA THR A 9 18.21 7.95 -21.58
C THR A 9 17.28 9.12 -21.29
N PRO A 10 16.42 9.52 -22.23
CA PRO A 10 15.51 10.64 -22.02
C PRO A 10 14.62 10.37 -20.79
N TYR A 11 14.47 11.40 -19.96
CA TYR A 11 13.65 11.33 -18.75
C TYR A 11 12.21 10.93 -19.08
N GLN A 12 11.73 9.83 -18.48
CA GLN A 12 10.36 9.36 -18.59
C GLN A 12 9.54 9.84 -17.39
N PRO A 13 8.78 10.93 -17.50
CA PRO A 13 8.12 11.56 -16.35
C PRO A 13 7.00 10.69 -15.75
N ARG A 14 6.49 9.71 -16.50
CA ARG A 14 5.38 8.84 -16.10
C ARG A 14 5.57 7.40 -16.60
N PRO A 15 6.59 6.69 -16.11
CA PRO A 15 6.93 5.38 -16.65
C PRO A 15 5.81 4.34 -16.46
N LEU A 16 5.01 4.43 -15.39
CA LEU A 16 3.87 3.54 -15.19
C LEU A 16 2.74 3.81 -16.21
N ASN A 17 2.45 5.08 -16.51
CA ASN A 17 1.47 5.41 -17.55
C ASN A 17 1.96 4.94 -18.91
N PHE A 18 3.25 5.13 -19.20
CA PHE A 18 3.86 4.66 -20.45
C PHE A 18 3.75 3.13 -20.58
N LEU A 19 4.04 2.37 -19.53
CA LEU A 19 3.85 0.92 -19.51
C LEU A 19 2.41 0.51 -19.88
N LEU A 20 1.42 1.23 -19.37
CA LEU A 20 0.01 0.92 -19.59
C LEU A 20 -0.49 1.34 -20.97
N GLU A 21 0.01 2.48 -21.50
CA GLU A 21 -0.45 3.09 -22.76
C GLU A 21 0.29 2.55 -23.99
N PHE A 22 1.57 2.15 -23.83
CA PHE A 22 2.38 1.70 -24.95
C PHE A 22 1.78 0.46 -25.61
N ASN A 23 1.72 0.47 -26.95
CA ASN A 23 1.07 -0.55 -27.78
C ASN A 23 -0.40 -0.82 -27.38
N LYS A 24 -1.09 0.15 -26.80
CA LYS A 24 -2.47 -0.01 -26.30
C LYS A 24 -2.63 -1.19 -25.33
N ALA A 25 -1.56 -1.54 -24.59
CA ALA A 25 -1.51 -2.75 -23.77
C ALA A 25 -2.66 -2.85 -22.77
N TRP A 26 -3.01 -1.73 -22.12
CA TRP A 26 -4.14 -1.72 -21.20
C TRP A 26 -5.49 -1.87 -21.90
N GLU A 27 -5.69 -1.20 -23.02
CA GLU A 27 -6.93 -1.30 -23.81
C GLU A 27 -7.12 -2.74 -24.31
N THR A 28 -6.06 -3.36 -24.84
CA THR A 28 -6.06 -4.77 -25.25
C THR A 28 -6.40 -5.68 -24.09
N MET A 29 -5.80 -5.48 -22.92
CA MET A 29 -6.07 -6.29 -21.74
C MET A 29 -7.53 -6.17 -21.28
N VAL A 30 -8.12 -4.97 -21.29
CA VAL A 30 -9.54 -4.76 -20.95
C VAL A 30 -10.47 -5.47 -21.95
N ALA A 31 -10.10 -5.49 -23.23
CA ALA A 31 -10.89 -6.15 -24.26
C ALA A 31 -10.80 -7.69 -24.22
N THR A 32 -9.65 -8.25 -23.80
CA THR A 32 -9.38 -9.70 -23.94
C THR A 32 -9.36 -10.47 -22.63
N ASP A 33 -9.08 -9.85 -21.48
CA ASP A 33 -9.01 -10.53 -20.19
C ASP A 33 -10.31 -10.36 -19.39
N SER A 34 -11.20 -11.35 -19.50
CA SER A 34 -12.48 -11.38 -18.74
C SER A 34 -12.31 -11.51 -17.23
N THR A 35 -11.11 -11.86 -16.74
CA THR A 35 -10.83 -12.02 -15.31
C THR A 35 -10.54 -10.71 -14.59
N LEU A 36 -10.37 -9.60 -15.33
CA LEU A 36 -10.18 -8.28 -14.75
C LEU A 36 -11.40 -7.86 -13.91
N ARG A 37 -11.14 -7.39 -12.71
CA ARG A 37 -12.18 -6.84 -11.83
C ARG A 37 -12.50 -5.38 -12.23
N ASP A 38 -13.75 -4.98 -12.07
CA ASP A 38 -14.18 -3.59 -12.36
C ASP A 38 -13.31 -2.55 -11.64
N ILE A 39 -12.92 -2.85 -10.37
CA ILE A 39 -12.08 -1.93 -9.60
C ILE A 39 -10.69 -1.75 -10.22
N GLU A 40 -10.15 -2.75 -10.91
CA GLU A 40 -8.87 -2.66 -11.63
C GLU A 40 -9.01 -1.72 -12.83
N ILE A 41 -10.09 -1.88 -13.61
CA ILE A 41 -10.41 -1.00 -14.75
C ILE A 41 -10.59 0.44 -14.26
N ILE A 42 -11.40 0.65 -13.23
CA ILE A 42 -11.67 1.97 -12.64
C ILE A 42 -10.38 2.65 -12.17
N GLU A 43 -9.56 1.96 -11.41
CA GLU A 43 -8.36 2.56 -10.83
C GLU A 43 -7.27 2.83 -11.88
N VAL A 44 -7.07 1.94 -12.85
CA VAL A 44 -6.11 2.17 -13.94
C VAL A 44 -6.58 3.32 -14.83
N THR A 45 -7.86 3.38 -15.20
CA THR A 45 -8.43 4.51 -15.95
C THR A 45 -8.17 5.85 -15.25
N LYS A 46 -8.40 5.91 -13.95
CA LYS A 46 -8.06 7.09 -13.13
C LYS A 46 -6.57 7.41 -13.15
N MET A 47 -5.72 6.39 -13.12
CA MET A 47 -4.27 6.56 -13.15
C MET A 47 -3.80 7.11 -14.50
N LEU A 48 -4.36 6.65 -15.60
CA LEU A 48 -4.06 7.14 -16.94
C LEU A 48 -4.44 8.61 -17.13
N ALA A 49 -5.53 9.05 -16.51
CA ALA A 49 -5.96 10.45 -16.50
C ALA A 49 -5.18 11.33 -15.48
N CYS A 50 -4.37 10.74 -14.61
CA CYS A 50 -3.70 11.44 -13.51
C CYS A 50 -2.73 12.54 -13.99
N GLY A 51 -3.03 13.80 -13.63
CA GLY A 51 -2.22 14.96 -14.01
C GLY A 51 -2.26 15.25 -15.52
N LYS A 52 -3.35 14.91 -16.18
CA LYS A 52 -3.68 15.23 -17.57
C LYS A 52 -4.92 16.13 -17.64
N PRO A 53 -5.17 16.80 -18.79
CA PRO A 53 -6.33 17.68 -18.99
C PRO A 53 -7.68 17.05 -18.64
N ALA A 54 -7.82 15.75 -18.88
CA ALA A 54 -9.04 15.00 -18.60
C ALA A 54 -9.57 15.13 -17.16
N LEU A 55 -8.70 15.37 -16.18
CA LEU A 55 -9.11 15.64 -14.79
C LEU A 55 -9.26 17.13 -14.47
N GLY A 56 -8.87 18.04 -15.38
CA GLY A 56 -8.88 19.48 -15.16
C GLY A 56 -7.64 20.01 -14.42
N CYS A 57 -7.58 21.31 -14.22
CA CYS A 57 -6.45 21.98 -13.58
C CYS A 57 -6.85 23.25 -12.83
N LYS A 58 -5.91 23.78 -12.07
CA LYS A 58 -5.85 25.16 -11.59
C LYS A 58 -4.86 25.91 -12.44
N GLU A 59 -5.29 27.02 -13.01
CA GLU A 59 -4.42 27.95 -13.71
C GLU A 59 -3.86 29.00 -12.75
N LEU A 60 -2.59 29.28 -12.87
CA LEU A 60 -1.89 30.32 -12.11
C LEU A 60 -1.31 31.33 -13.10
N HIS A 61 -1.39 32.61 -12.78
CA HIS A 61 -0.75 33.70 -13.52
C HIS A 61 0.31 34.36 -12.64
N CYS A 62 1.33 34.93 -13.28
CA CYS A 62 2.33 35.75 -12.59
C CYS A 62 1.67 37.06 -12.10
N GLU A 63 1.98 37.47 -10.87
CA GLU A 63 1.47 38.73 -10.31
C GLU A 63 2.17 39.99 -10.90
N ASN A 64 3.36 39.81 -11.50
CA ASN A 64 4.06 40.89 -12.19
C ASN A 64 3.30 41.23 -13.49
N LYS A 65 2.84 42.49 -13.62
CA LYS A 65 2.04 42.98 -14.73
C LYS A 65 2.77 42.91 -16.08
N ASP A 66 4.11 43.01 -16.04
CA ASP A 66 4.96 42.95 -17.23
C ASP A 66 5.33 41.50 -17.63
N CYS A 67 4.78 40.50 -16.93
CA CYS A 67 5.06 39.10 -17.17
C CYS A 67 3.79 38.33 -17.57
N THR A 68 3.78 37.74 -18.75
CA THR A 68 2.67 36.98 -19.29
C THR A 68 2.66 35.50 -18.92
N HIS A 69 3.57 35.06 -18.02
CA HIS A 69 3.72 33.65 -17.66
C HIS A 69 2.47 33.12 -16.96
N SER A 70 1.93 32.05 -17.51
CA SER A 70 0.88 31.23 -16.91
C SER A 70 1.34 29.79 -16.70
N LYS A 71 0.72 29.09 -15.75
CA LYS A 71 1.06 27.70 -15.40
C LYS A 71 -0.15 26.91 -14.94
N ASN A 72 -0.30 25.70 -15.48
CA ASN A 72 -1.36 24.77 -15.07
C ASN A 72 -0.88 23.77 -14.01
N ILE A 73 -1.64 23.68 -12.91
CA ILE A 73 -1.48 22.61 -11.91
C ILE A 73 -2.60 21.58 -12.13
N TRP A 74 -2.27 20.50 -12.82
CA TRP A 74 -3.21 19.43 -13.17
C TRP A 74 -3.67 18.63 -11.95
N PHE A 75 -4.96 18.27 -11.89
CA PHE A 75 -5.50 17.42 -10.83
C PHE A 75 -4.97 16.00 -10.92
N THR A 76 -4.98 15.32 -9.78
CA THR A 76 -4.43 13.98 -9.63
C THR A 76 -5.53 12.98 -9.31
N CYS A 77 -5.31 11.69 -9.64
CA CYS A 77 -6.32 10.64 -9.50
C CYS A 77 -6.61 10.22 -8.06
N SER A 78 -5.70 10.48 -7.13
CA SER A 78 -5.73 10.00 -5.74
C SER A 78 -5.75 8.48 -5.59
N SER A 79 -5.52 7.71 -6.67
CA SER A 79 -5.40 6.26 -6.62
C SER A 79 -4.17 5.84 -5.83
N ARG A 80 -4.30 4.77 -5.05
CA ARG A 80 -3.18 4.18 -4.30
C ARG A 80 -2.18 3.47 -5.20
N ALA A 81 -2.67 2.87 -6.28
CA ALA A 81 -1.84 2.18 -7.26
C ALA A 81 -1.01 3.16 -8.11
N CYS A 82 -1.42 4.41 -8.17
CA CYS A 82 -0.68 5.45 -8.89
C CYS A 82 0.63 5.80 -8.16
N SER A 83 1.77 5.63 -8.83
CA SER A 83 3.10 5.88 -8.28
C SER A 83 3.27 7.33 -7.77
N ARG A 84 2.64 8.31 -8.43
CA ARG A 84 2.65 9.73 -8.04
C ARG A 84 1.78 9.99 -6.81
N CYS A 85 0.52 9.55 -6.83
CA CYS A 85 -0.43 9.79 -5.74
C CYS A 85 -0.10 8.97 -4.50
N GLY A 86 0.35 7.72 -4.69
CA GLY A 86 0.78 6.85 -3.61
C GLY A 86 1.96 7.42 -2.82
N LYS A 87 2.98 7.98 -3.51
CA LYS A 87 4.11 8.65 -2.84
C LYS A 87 3.62 9.81 -1.98
N LYS A 88 2.81 10.72 -2.53
CA LYS A 88 2.24 11.85 -1.80
C LYS A 88 1.47 11.40 -0.54
N SER A 89 0.63 10.38 -0.69
CA SER A 89 -0.15 9.82 0.42
C SER A 89 0.74 9.20 1.50
N THR A 90 1.86 8.56 1.09
CA THR A 90 2.84 7.97 2.00
C THR A 90 3.56 9.03 2.82
N ASP A 91 4.08 10.07 2.17
CA ASP A 91 4.85 11.12 2.85
C ASP A 91 3.97 11.87 3.87
N ASN A 92 2.74 12.21 3.50
CA ASN A 92 1.77 12.81 4.43
C ASN A 92 1.43 11.89 5.62
N TRP A 93 1.26 10.60 5.37
CA TRP A 93 0.97 9.64 6.43
C TRP A 93 2.17 9.53 7.40
N ILE A 94 3.40 9.47 6.90
CA ILE A 94 4.62 9.41 7.73
C ILE A 94 4.67 10.61 8.68
N VAL A 95 4.51 11.83 8.16
CA VAL A 95 4.53 13.06 8.96
C VAL A 95 3.48 13.00 10.07
N GLN A 96 2.24 12.64 9.74
CA GLN A 96 1.16 12.57 10.72
C GLN A 96 1.37 11.48 11.79
N GLN A 97 2.00 10.35 11.43
CA GLN A 97 2.21 9.27 12.38
C GLN A 97 3.40 9.51 13.32
N ILE A 98 4.44 10.22 12.88
CA ILE A 98 5.59 10.55 13.75
C ILE A 98 5.13 11.27 15.01
N ASP A 99 4.22 12.23 14.88
CA ASP A 99 3.69 12.99 16.03
C ASP A 99 2.65 12.21 16.84
N ARG A 100 1.99 11.24 16.19
CA ARG A 100 0.91 10.46 16.82
C ARG A 100 1.42 9.33 17.68
N MET A 101 2.51 8.65 17.26
CA MET A 101 2.97 7.44 17.93
C MET A 101 3.73 7.75 19.21
N PRO A 102 3.47 7.04 20.33
CA PRO A 102 4.19 7.23 21.57
C PRO A 102 5.64 6.76 21.44
N HIS A 103 6.54 7.42 22.16
CA HIS A 103 7.96 7.07 22.25
C HIS A 103 8.15 5.92 23.24
N CYS A 104 7.98 4.72 22.77
CA CYS A 104 8.18 3.49 23.51
C CYS A 104 8.82 2.43 22.60
N PRO A 105 9.26 1.29 23.14
CA PRO A 105 9.74 0.19 22.32
C PRO A 105 8.64 -0.40 21.45
N TRP A 106 8.97 -0.64 20.17
CA TRP A 106 8.11 -1.22 19.17
C TRP A 106 8.72 -2.47 18.56
N MET A 107 7.87 -3.41 18.17
CA MET A 107 8.25 -4.56 17.36
C MET A 107 7.42 -4.58 16.08
N HIS A 108 8.10 -4.87 14.97
CA HIS A 108 7.43 -5.18 13.71
C HIS A 108 7.38 -6.69 13.52
N MET A 109 6.20 -7.19 13.17
CA MET A 109 5.96 -8.60 12.87
C MET A 109 5.37 -8.74 11.47
N THR A 110 5.74 -9.80 10.77
CA THR A 110 5.16 -10.15 9.48
C THR A 110 4.55 -11.53 9.57
N PHE A 111 3.24 -11.59 9.40
CA PHE A 111 2.46 -12.82 9.43
C PHE A 111 2.30 -13.34 8.01
N THR A 112 2.90 -14.49 7.71
CA THR A 112 2.76 -15.19 6.43
C THR A 112 2.06 -16.52 6.62
N PHE A 113 1.66 -17.16 5.53
CA PHE A 113 1.05 -18.47 5.51
C PHE A 113 1.41 -19.19 4.21
N PRO A 114 1.25 -20.53 4.14
CA PRO A 114 1.66 -21.33 3.01
C PRO A 114 1.05 -20.88 1.68
N ASP A 115 1.84 -20.95 0.64
CA ASP A 115 1.49 -20.55 -0.74
C ASP A 115 0.32 -21.37 -1.31
N VAL A 116 0.21 -22.63 -0.92
CA VAL A 116 -0.93 -23.51 -1.28
C VAL A 116 -2.30 -22.97 -0.83
N LEU A 117 -2.33 -21.97 0.07
CA LEU A 117 -3.57 -21.31 0.51
C LEU A 117 -3.81 -19.96 -0.21
N TRP A 118 -2.84 -19.48 -1.00
CA TRP A 118 -2.94 -18.12 -1.55
C TRP A 118 -4.05 -17.96 -2.60
N SER A 119 -4.33 -19.00 -3.39
CA SER A 119 -5.44 -19.04 -4.36
C SER A 119 -6.79 -18.80 -3.69
N LEU A 120 -7.03 -19.42 -2.53
CA LEU A 120 -8.25 -19.21 -1.76
C LEU A 120 -8.47 -17.74 -1.40
N PHE A 121 -7.41 -17.01 -1.02
CA PHE A 121 -7.51 -15.57 -0.71
C PHE A 121 -7.56 -14.70 -1.95
N ARG A 122 -7.01 -15.13 -3.09
CA ARG A 122 -7.11 -14.40 -4.36
C ARG A 122 -8.54 -14.42 -4.88
N ASN A 123 -9.19 -15.56 -4.81
CA ASN A 123 -10.53 -15.79 -5.29
C ASN A 123 -11.60 -15.29 -4.30
N ASN A 124 -11.27 -15.22 -3.02
CA ASN A 124 -12.16 -14.79 -1.93
C ASN A 124 -11.61 -13.55 -1.22
N ARG A 125 -11.49 -12.44 -1.94
CA ARG A 125 -10.82 -11.22 -1.44
C ARG A 125 -11.44 -10.60 -0.20
N ARG A 126 -12.72 -10.91 0.09
CA ARG A 126 -13.38 -10.55 1.34
C ARG A 126 -12.65 -11.10 2.57
N LEU A 127 -11.99 -12.27 2.45
CA LEU A 127 -11.20 -12.86 3.52
C LEU A 127 -9.93 -12.09 3.87
N LEU A 128 -9.41 -11.26 2.95
CA LEU A 128 -8.25 -10.41 3.20
C LEU A 128 -8.47 -9.43 4.37
N ASP A 129 -9.72 -9.01 4.57
CA ASP A 129 -10.10 -8.16 5.70
C ASP A 129 -9.91 -8.88 7.05
N LYS A 130 -10.21 -10.18 7.07
CA LYS A 130 -10.14 -11.00 8.27
C LYS A 130 -8.70 -11.33 8.68
N LEU A 131 -7.75 -11.35 7.74
CA LEU A 131 -6.34 -11.59 8.05
C LEU A 131 -5.76 -10.53 9.02
N CYS A 132 -6.07 -9.25 8.80
CA CYS A 132 -5.62 -8.20 9.69
C CYS A 132 -6.21 -8.35 11.10
N GLN A 133 -7.50 -8.68 11.19
CA GLN A 133 -8.16 -8.88 12.47
C GLN A 133 -7.55 -10.06 13.22
N LEU A 134 -7.37 -11.19 12.53
CA LEU A 134 -6.81 -12.41 13.10
C LEU A 134 -5.38 -12.20 13.67
N ALA A 135 -4.51 -11.52 12.89
CA ALA A 135 -3.16 -11.20 13.35
C ALA A 135 -3.15 -10.28 14.59
N VAL A 136 -4.09 -9.33 14.64
CA VAL A 136 -4.22 -8.39 15.76
C VAL A 136 -4.82 -9.06 16.99
N ASP A 137 -5.86 -9.88 16.85
CA ASP A 137 -6.52 -10.58 17.96
C ASP A 137 -5.56 -11.51 18.69
N ASN A 138 -4.62 -12.11 17.93
CA ASN A 138 -3.54 -12.90 18.47
C ASN A 138 -2.69 -12.10 19.50
N LEU A 139 -2.30 -10.86 19.15
CA LEU A 139 -1.48 -10.01 20.01
C LEU A 139 -2.29 -9.36 21.14
N LEU A 140 -3.52 -8.96 20.86
CA LEU A 140 -4.45 -8.45 21.87
C LEU A 140 -4.76 -9.50 22.95
N TYR A 141 -4.85 -10.77 22.55
CA TYR A 141 -5.02 -11.85 23.53
C TYR A 141 -3.84 -11.92 24.50
N ALA A 142 -2.60 -11.85 24.01
CA ALA A 142 -1.41 -11.87 24.86
C ALA A 142 -1.38 -10.65 25.82
N ALA A 143 -1.75 -9.47 25.33
CA ALA A 143 -1.85 -8.26 26.12
C ALA A 143 -2.94 -8.36 27.19
N LYS A 144 -4.12 -8.90 26.84
CA LYS A 144 -5.23 -9.13 27.78
C LYS A 144 -4.82 -10.07 28.93
N GLN A 145 -4.08 -11.15 28.65
CA GLN A 145 -3.57 -12.06 29.69
C GLN A 145 -2.60 -11.35 30.65
N ALA A 146 -1.89 -10.33 30.18
CA ALA A 146 -1.01 -9.50 31.00
C ALA A 146 -1.72 -8.31 31.67
N GLY A 147 -3.03 -8.14 31.48
CA GLY A 147 -3.79 -7.00 32.00
C GLY A 147 -3.41 -5.65 31.39
N LEU A 148 -2.94 -5.64 30.12
CA LEU A 148 -2.39 -4.47 29.46
C LEU A 148 -3.22 -4.05 28.22
N GLU A 149 -3.37 -2.75 28.05
CA GLU A 149 -3.84 -2.14 26.81
C GLU A 149 -2.65 -1.67 25.99
N ILE A 150 -2.49 -2.23 24.79
CA ILE A 150 -1.37 -2.01 23.89
C ILE A 150 -1.76 -1.20 22.66
N GLY A 151 -0.78 -0.66 21.93
CA GLY A 151 -1.00 0.00 20.65
C GLY A 151 -0.57 -0.86 19.48
N ILE A 152 -1.46 -1.02 18.49
CA ILE A 152 -1.18 -1.77 17.29
C ILE A 152 -1.61 -0.97 16.06
N PHE A 153 -0.79 -0.99 15.02
CA PHE A 153 -1.25 -0.73 13.67
C PHE A 153 -0.78 -1.83 12.73
N CYS A 154 -1.64 -2.22 11.80
CA CYS A 154 -1.34 -3.26 10.84
C CYS A 154 -1.67 -2.83 9.42
N ALA A 155 -1.06 -3.50 8.45
CA ALA A 155 -1.39 -3.34 7.04
C ALA A 155 -1.30 -4.67 6.31
N LEU A 156 -2.23 -4.86 5.38
CA LEU A 156 -2.21 -5.98 4.45
C LEU A 156 -1.34 -5.63 3.25
N HIS A 157 -0.48 -6.57 2.87
CA HIS A 157 0.19 -6.62 1.57
C HIS A 157 -0.24 -7.86 0.82
N THR A 158 -0.27 -7.76 -0.51
CA THR A 158 -0.65 -8.87 -1.39
C THR A 158 0.46 -9.23 -2.37
N PHE A 159 1.64 -8.62 -2.26
CA PHE A 159 2.74 -8.81 -3.21
C PHE A 159 4.09 -8.96 -2.52
N GLY A 160 4.91 -9.81 -3.10
CA GLY A 160 6.34 -9.92 -2.81
C GLY A 160 7.18 -9.01 -3.73
N ARG A 161 8.50 -9.22 -3.74
CA ARG A 161 9.45 -8.42 -4.53
C ARG A 161 9.33 -8.62 -6.04
N ARG A 162 8.82 -9.78 -6.46
CA ARG A 162 8.53 -10.14 -7.86
C ARG A 162 7.15 -9.67 -8.33
N LEU A 163 6.40 -8.97 -7.48
CA LEU A 163 5.02 -8.54 -7.75
C LEU A 163 4.05 -9.71 -8.00
N THR A 164 4.42 -10.93 -7.64
CA THR A 164 3.52 -12.07 -7.61
C THR A 164 2.58 -12.00 -6.41
N TRP A 165 1.44 -12.67 -6.50
CA TRP A 165 0.48 -12.74 -5.41
C TRP A 165 1.10 -13.40 -4.18
N HIS A 166 1.12 -12.68 -3.07
CA HIS A 166 1.71 -13.12 -1.80
C HIS A 166 1.03 -12.34 -0.66
N PRO A 167 -0.16 -12.76 -0.22
CA PRO A 167 -0.86 -12.07 0.86
C PRO A 167 -0.15 -12.30 2.20
N HIS A 168 0.09 -11.21 2.93
CA HIS A 168 0.70 -11.25 4.26
C HIS A 168 0.35 -9.98 5.05
N VAL A 169 0.40 -10.07 6.37
CA VAL A 169 0.05 -8.95 7.25
C VAL A 169 1.29 -8.42 7.94
N HIS A 170 1.55 -7.14 7.77
CA HIS A 170 2.52 -6.40 8.55
C HIS A 170 1.84 -5.82 9.79
N VAL A 171 2.38 -6.11 10.97
CA VAL A 171 1.89 -5.60 12.25
C VAL A 171 3.01 -4.88 12.95
N SER A 172 2.74 -3.68 13.44
CA SER A 172 3.60 -3.00 14.40
C SER A 172 2.88 -2.88 15.72
N VAL A 173 3.51 -3.36 16.77
CA VAL A 173 2.94 -3.45 18.10
C VAL A 173 3.91 -2.86 19.13
N THR A 174 3.39 -2.21 20.16
CA THR A 174 4.18 -1.76 21.29
C THR A 174 4.66 -2.95 22.14
N LEU A 175 5.89 -2.88 22.62
CA LEU A 175 6.47 -3.85 23.58
C LEU A 175 6.16 -3.47 25.02
N GLY A 176 4.95 -3.02 25.25
CA GLY A 176 4.37 -2.64 26.51
C GLY A 176 3.00 -2.01 26.31
N GLY A 177 2.33 -1.76 27.41
CA GLY A 177 1.00 -1.17 27.45
C GLY A 177 0.71 -0.54 28.81
N ILE A 178 -0.44 0.12 28.91
CA ILE A 178 -0.94 0.65 30.19
C ILE A 178 -1.80 -0.40 30.89
N ASN A 179 -1.62 -0.53 32.20
CA ASN A 179 -2.47 -1.34 33.05
C ASN A 179 -3.73 -0.55 33.51
N ALA A 180 -4.59 -1.17 34.31
CA ALA A 180 -5.80 -0.53 34.85
C ALA A 180 -5.50 0.68 35.76
N HIS A 181 -4.29 0.77 36.33
CA HIS A 181 -3.86 1.89 37.18
C HIS A 181 -3.23 3.04 36.39
N GLY A 182 -3.09 2.90 35.06
CA GLY A 182 -2.47 3.91 34.21
C GLY A 182 -0.95 3.81 34.12
N ASP A 183 -0.32 2.79 34.69
CA ASP A 183 1.13 2.60 34.59
C ASP A 183 1.54 1.91 33.33
N TRP A 184 2.67 2.32 32.75
CA TRP A 184 3.29 1.61 31.64
C TRP A 184 4.03 0.37 32.12
N LYS A 185 3.71 -0.79 31.57
CA LYS A 185 4.39 -2.07 31.83
C LYS A 185 4.90 -2.69 30.54
N ALA A 186 6.10 -3.28 30.59
CA ALA A 186 6.69 -3.98 29.46
C ALA A 186 5.91 -5.28 29.16
N LEU A 187 5.84 -5.63 27.88
CA LEU A 187 5.22 -6.88 27.39
C LEU A 187 6.16 -7.55 26.39
N ALA A 188 6.39 -8.85 26.60
CA ALA A 188 7.12 -9.69 25.66
C ALA A 188 6.16 -10.66 24.96
N TYR A 189 6.41 -10.93 23.68
CA TYR A 189 5.64 -11.89 22.88
C TYR A 189 6.46 -13.16 22.69
N CYS A 190 5.86 -14.31 23.00
CA CYS A 190 6.44 -15.61 22.71
C CYS A 190 6.18 -15.97 21.26
N HIS A 191 7.25 -16.18 20.48
CA HIS A 191 7.19 -16.44 19.06
C HIS A 191 6.33 -17.67 18.71
N GLU A 192 6.55 -18.77 19.42
CA GLU A 192 5.86 -20.05 19.21
C GLU A 192 4.36 -19.92 19.48
N LYS A 193 3.96 -19.21 20.54
CA LYS A 193 2.55 -18.98 20.85
C LYS A 193 1.86 -18.08 19.83
N VAL A 194 2.58 -17.07 19.31
CA VAL A 194 2.05 -16.17 18.27
C VAL A 194 1.91 -16.93 16.95
N GLU A 195 2.90 -17.73 16.55
CA GLU A 195 2.84 -18.56 15.35
C GLU A 195 1.70 -19.58 15.44
N GLN A 196 1.62 -20.34 16.52
CA GLN A 196 0.59 -21.35 16.72
C GLN A 196 -0.84 -20.77 16.64
N ARG A 197 -1.08 -19.64 17.30
CA ARG A 197 -2.40 -18.98 17.25
C ARG A 197 -2.72 -18.46 15.86
N TRP A 198 -1.74 -17.91 15.14
CA TRP A 198 -1.92 -17.46 13.77
C TRP A 198 -2.33 -18.62 12.86
N ARG A 199 -1.59 -19.71 12.91
CA ARG A 199 -1.81 -20.91 12.12
C ARG A 199 -3.17 -21.53 12.40
N HIS A 200 -3.50 -21.76 13.67
CA HIS A 200 -4.78 -22.35 14.05
C HIS A 200 -5.96 -21.43 13.67
N GLY A 201 -5.87 -20.15 14.02
CA GLY A 201 -6.94 -19.21 13.73
C GLY A 201 -7.21 -19.02 12.23
N LEU A 202 -6.17 -19.07 11.37
CA LEU A 202 -6.38 -19.00 9.93
C LEU A 202 -6.99 -20.29 9.36
N CYS A 203 -6.60 -21.46 9.86
CA CYS A 203 -7.23 -22.73 9.52
C CYS A 203 -8.70 -22.75 9.95
N ASP A 204 -9.01 -22.30 11.17
CA ASP A 204 -10.38 -22.21 11.68
C ASP A 204 -11.22 -21.22 10.85
N LEU A 205 -10.64 -20.08 10.47
CA LEU A 205 -11.29 -19.13 9.57
C LEU A 205 -11.67 -19.78 8.24
N LEU A 206 -10.76 -20.50 7.60
CA LEU A 206 -11.02 -21.14 6.30
C LEU A 206 -12.10 -22.22 6.42
N LEU A 207 -12.06 -23.03 7.47
CA LEU A 207 -13.10 -24.05 7.72
C LEU A 207 -14.47 -23.40 7.98
N SER A 208 -14.53 -22.31 8.73
CA SER A 208 -15.79 -21.61 9.03
C SER A 208 -16.40 -20.89 7.84
N GLU A 209 -15.59 -20.56 6.84
CA GLU A 209 -16.02 -19.84 5.63
C GLU A 209 -16.31 -20.77 4.44
N TYR A 210 -16.13 -22.08 4.60
CA TYR A 210 -16.15 -23.06 3.50
C TYR A 210 -17.33 -22.87 2.53
N GLU A 211 -18.56 -22.84 3.05
CA GLU A 211 -19.78 -22.72 2.25
C GLU A 211 -19.83 -21.48 1.35
N SER A 212 -19.03 -20.48 1.68
CA SER A 212 -18.98 -19.20 0.97
C SER A 212 -17.71 -19.04 0.11
N LEU A 213 -16.85 -20.08 0.05
CA LEU A 213 -15.64 -20.04 -0.75
C LEU A 213 -15.92 -20.26 -2.23
N THR A 214 -15.32 -19.42 -3.05
CA THR A 214 -15.14 -19.69 -4.47
C THR A 214 -13.83 -20.47 -4.64
N ILE A 215 -13.95 -21.72 -5.10
CA ILE A 215 -12.83 -22.64 -5.32
C ILE A 215 -12.66 -22.81 -6.82
N ASP A 216 -11.49 -22.43 -7.34
CA ASP A 216 -11.16 -22.56 -8.76
C ASP A 216 -10.79 -24.00 -9.15
N ASP A 217 -10.58 -24.24 -10.46
CA ASP A 217 -10.27 -25.58 -10.96
C ASP A 217 -8.89 -26.07 -10.51
N ALA A 218 -7.96 -25.17 -10.24
CA ALA A 218 -6.64 -25.53 -9.73
C ALA A 218 -6.71 -26.16 -8.33
N ASP A 219 -7.73 -25.79 -7.55
CA ASP A 219 -8.00 -26.30 -6.21
C ASP A 219 -9.25 -27.21 -6.15
N ALA A 220 -9.64 -27.85 -7.27
CA ALA A 220 -10.88 -28.61 -7.40
C ALA A 220 -11.08 -29.69 -6.31
N HIS A 221 -9.98 -30.29 -5.83
CA HIS A 221 -10.01 -31.24 -4.70
C HIS A 221 -10.56 -30.63 -3.40
N CYS A 222 -10.54 -29.31 -3.27
CA CYS A 222 -11.10 -28.57 -2.13
C CYS A 222 -12.63 -28.36 -2.23
N ARG A 223 -13.30 -28.80 -3.29
CA ARG A 223 -14.76 -28.65 -3.46
C ARG A 223 -15.57 -29.64 -2.63
N ASP A 224 -14.97 -30.76 -2.23
CA ASP A 224 -15.52 -31.65 -1.22
C ASP A 224 -15.10 -31.19 0.17
N PHE A 225 -16.05 -31.09 1.11
CA PHE A 225 -15.77 -30.57 2.45
C PHE A 225 -14.82 -31.45 3.25
N ASP A 226 -14.92 -32.77 3.13
CA ASP A 226 -14.05 -33.68 3.89
C ASP A 226 -12.63 -33.67 3.34
N GLU A 227 -12.46 -33.50 2.04
CA GLU A 227 -11.15 -33.30 1.43
C GLU A 227 -10.56 -31.94 1.79
N PHE A 228 -11.37 -30.88 1.74
CA PHE A 228 -10.97 -29.55 2.20
C PHE A 228 -10.55 -29.56 3.67
N ARG A 229 -11.34 -30.19 4.53
CA ARG A 229 -11.03 -30.33 5.96
C ARG A 229 -9.71 -31.08 6.18
N ARG A 230 -9.48 -32.17 5.45
CA ARG A 230 -8.19 -32.91 5.49
C ARG A 230 -7.02 -32.04 5.02
N PHE A 231 -7.20 -31.34 3.93
CA PHE A 231 -6.21 -30.42 3.38
C PHE A 231 -5.85 -29.30 4.38
N ILE A 232 -6.84 -28.61 4.97
CA ILE A 232 -6.61 -27.56 5.97
C ILE A 232 -5.96 -28.11 7.23
N ASN A 233 -6.37 -29.28 7.71
CA ASN A 233 -5.76 -29.91 8.89
C ASN A 233 -4.30 -30.32 8.62
N ALA A 234 -3.95 -30.73 7.40
CA ALA A 234 -2.57 -30.96 7.02
C ALA A 234 -1.72 -29.67 7.09
N GLN A 235 -2.28 -28.53 6.69
CA GLN A 235 -1.60 -27.23 6.85
C GLN A 235 -1.46 -26.83 8.33
N ARG A 236 -2.39 -27.20 9.18
CA ARG A 236 -2.36 -26.96 10.63
C ARG A 236 -1.18 -27.67 11.33
N GLN A 237 -0.67 -28.75 10.78
CA GLN A 237 0.48 -29.48 11.31
C GLN A 237 1.83 -28.94 10.82
N ARG A 238 1.85 -28.06 9.83
CA ARG A 238 3.08 -27.45 9.30
C ARG A 238 3.49 -26.26 10.15
N PHE A 239 4.81 -25.99 10.19
CA PHE A 239 5.30 -24.73 10.76
C PHE A 239 5.04 -23.58 9.76
N TRP A 240 4.54 -22.45 10.26
CA TRP A 240 4.32 -21.23 9.48
C TRP A 240 5.29 -20.13 9.93
N HIS A 241 5.66 -19.25 9.02
CA HIS A 241 6.57 -18.18 9.33
C HIS A 241 5.83 -16.95 9.85
N VAL A 242 6.11 -16.59 11.11
CA VAL A 242 5.83 -15.26 11.66
C VAL A 242 7.17 -14.61 11.95
N HIS A 243 7.56 -13.65 11.13
CA HIS A 243 8.85 -12.99 11.29
C HIS A 243 8.77 -11.88 12.33
N PHE A 244 9.60 -11.95 13.38
CA PHE A 244 9.81 -10.91 14.37
C PHE A 244 11.03 -10.10 13.97
N ALA A 245 10.84 -8.85 13.55
CA ALA A 245 11.94 -7.97 13.21
C ALA A 245 12.65 -7.41 14.46
N LYS A 246 13.80 -6.78 14.26
CA LYS A 246 14.52 -6.08 15.33
C LYS A 246 13.61 -5.10 16.08
N LYS A 247 13.72 -5.11 17.40
CA LYS A 247 13.09 -4.11 18.29
C LYS A 247 13.60 -2.71 17.94
N THR A 248 12.71 -1.74 17.92
CA THR A 248 13.07 -0.33 17.77
C THR A 248 12.70 0.42 19.04
N GLN A 249 13.60 1.27 19.51
CA GLN A 249 13.36 2.08 20.73
C GLN A 249 12.56 3.36 20.40
N HIS A 250 12.48 3.70 19.12
CA HIS A 250 11.87 4.96 18.69
C HIS A 250 10.90 4.73 17.50
N PRO A 251 9.66 5.25 17.59
CA PRO A 251 8.65 5.04 16.55
C PRO A 251 9.06 5.57 15.18
N LYS A 252 9.90 6.59 15.10
CA LYS A 252 10.32 7.22 13.83
C LYS A 252 10.94 6.22 12.85
N ALA A 253 11.78 5.31 13.33
CA ALA A 253 12.40 4.27 12.48
C ALA A 253 11.32 3.33 11.93
N THR A 254 10.44 2.85 12.79
CA THR A 254 9.31 1.97 12.45
C THR A 254 8.35 2.65 11.46
N ILE A 255 7.97 3.90 11.73
CA ILE A 255 7.04 4.67 10.87
C ILE A 255 7.65 4.92 9.49
N ASN A 256 8.93 5.32 9.41
CA ASN A 256 9.62 5.55 8.13
C ASN A 256 9.75 4.26 7.33
N TYR A 257 10.12 3.15 7.97
CA TYR A 257 10.20 1.86 7.34
C TYR A 257 8.83 1.43 6.79
N LEU A 258 7.81 1.44 7.65
CA LEU A 258 6.48 0.96 7.33
C LEU A 258 5.74 1.90 6.36
N GLY A 259 5.86 3.21 6.50
CA GLY A 259 5.27 4.14 5.54
C GLY A 259 5.75 3.89 4.11
N ARG A 260 7.02 3.53 3.96
CA ARG A 260 7.58 3.16 2.66
C ARG A 260 7.01 1.86 2.10
N TYR A 261 6.64 0.91 2.94
CA TYR A 261 6.09 -0.37 2.50
C TYR A 261 4.57 -0.36 2.45
N LEU A 262 3.90 0.21 3.46
CA LEU A 262 2.45 0.08 3.64
C LEU A 262 1.61 0.96 2.73
N LYS A 263 2.15 2.10 2.29
CA LYS A 263 1.39 3.08 1.49
C LYS A 263 1.91 3.28 0.08
N ARG A 264 3.08 2.74 -0.27
CA ARG A 264 3.58 2.85 -1.63
C ARG A 264 2.77 1.99 -2.59
N PRO A 265 2.66 2.43 -3.85
CA PRO A 265 2.16 1.56 -4.91
C PRO A 265 3.08 0.34 -5.05
N PRO A 266 2.59 -0.79 -5.60
CA PRO A 266 3.36 -2.02 -5.74
C PRO A 266 4.70 -1.82 -6.43
N ILE A 267 4.78 -0.89 -7.38
CA ILE A 267 6.03 -0.55 -8.07
C ILE A 267 6.33 0.96 -7.97
N ALA A 268 7.58 1.30 -7.72
CA ALA A 268 8.06 2.67 -7.81
C ALA A 268 8.34 3.04 -9.26
N GLY A 269 7.97 4.27 -9.68
CA GLY A 269 8.23 4.74 -11.04
C GLY A 269 9.69 4.62 -11.47
N ALA A 270 10.65 4.81 -10.54
CA ALA A 270 12.07 4.66 -10.81
C ALA A 270 12.46 3.25 -11.31
N LYS A 271 11.74 2.20 -10.90
CA LYS A 271 11.99 0.84 -11.38
C LYS A 271 11.59 0.61 -12.85
N LEU A 272 10.70 1.45 -13.38
CA LEU A 272 10.25 1.43 -14.76
C LEU A 272 10.90 2.53 -15.62
N ALA A 273 11.79 3.33 -15.04
CA ALA A 273 12.36 4.49 -15.74
C ALA A 273 13.22 4.11 -16.96
N HIS A 274 13.72 2.87 -17.01
CA HIS A 274 14.49 2.34 -18.14
C HIS A 274 13.64 1.81 -19.29
N TYR A 275 12.34 1.51 -19.05
CA TYR A 275 11.45 0.95 -20.05
C TYR A 275 11.19 1.94 -21.20
N ARG A 276 11.36 1.48 -22.44
CA ARG A 276 11.21 2.27 -23.68
C ARG A 276 10.21 1.65 -24.67
N GLY A 277 9.53 0.57 -24.29
CA GLY A 277 8.56 -0.11 -25.14
C GLY A 277 9.06 -1.44 -25.70
N GLU A 278 10.04 -2.04 -25.07
CA GLU A 278 10.48 -3.40 -25.38
C GLU A 278 9.35 -4.40 -25.08
N ALA A 279 9.28 -5.50 -25.84
CA ALA A 279 8.28 -6.57 -25.63
C ALA A 279 8.41 -7.21 -24.24
N ASN A 280 9.65 -7.36 -23.75
CA ASN A 280 9.98 -7.84 -22.43
C ASN A 280 10.62 -6.74 -21.60
N LEU A 281 10.25 -6.68 -20.32
CA LEU A 281 10.88 -5.79 -19.35
C LEU A 281 11.74 -6.61 -18.40
N SER A 282 12.93 -6.10 -18.12
CA SER A 282 13.75 -6.62 -17.03
C SER A 282 13.58 -5.75 -15.78
N PHE A 283 13.37 -6.34 -14.64
CA PHE A 283 13.40 -5.62 -13.37
C PHE A 283 14.23 -6.35 -12.32
N ARG A 284 14.98 -5.56 -11.55
CA ARG A 284 15.85 -6.08 -10.50
C ARG A 284 15.09 -6.17 -9.17
N TYR A 285 15.26 -7.29 -8.49
CA TYR A 285 14.81 -7.50 -7.13
C TYR A 285 15.91 -8.14 -6.28
N LEU A 286 15.86 -7.94 -4.97
CA LEU A 286 16.77 -8.61 -4.03
C LEU A 286 16.15 -9.97 -3.66
N ASP A 287 16.79 -11.05 -4.02
CA ASP A 287 16.39 -12.38 -3.58
C ASP A 287 16.75 -12.60 -2.11
N HIS A 288 15.80 -13.13 -1.32
CA HIS A 288 16.01 -13.37 0.11
C HIS A 288 16.81 -14.61 0.41
N HIS A 289 16.75 -15.62 -0.48
CA HIS A 289 17.45 -16.88 -0.30
C HIS A 289 18.92 -16.71 -0.58
N THR A 290 19.24 -16.00 -1.64
CA THR A 290 20.63 -15.78 -2.07
C THR A 290 21.25 -14.51 -1.48
N GLY A 291 20.44 -13.55 -1.02
CA GLY A 291 20.88 -12.22 -0.58
C GLY A 291 21.43 -11.36 -1.72
N LYS A 292 21.30 -11.79 -2.98
CA LYS A 292 21.81 -11.09 -4.17
C LYS A 292 20.69 -10.42 -4.95
N TYR A 293 21.08 -9.43 -5.75
CA TYR A 293 20.16 -8.84 -6.72
C TYR A 293 20.07 -9.72 -7.95
N GLU A 294 18.86 -10.16 -8.24
CA GLU A 294 18.51 -10.89 -9.45
C GLU A 294 17.70 -10.05 -10.40
N THR A 295 17.68 -10.44 -11.66
CA THR A 295 16.93 -9.78 -12.73
C THR A 295 15.92 -10.78 -13.28
N GLU A 296 14.65 -10.37 -13.34
CA GLU A 296 13.59 -11.15 -13.96
C GLU A 296 13.12 -10.45 -15.22
N GLU A 297 12.94 -11.21 -16.29
CA GLU A 297 12.33 -10.74 -17.53
C GLU A 297 10.88 -11.17 -17.58
N VAL A 298 10.00 -10.22 -17.88
CA VAL A 298 8.56 -10.45 -18.00
C VAL A 298 8.01 -9.69 -19.18
N SER A 299 6.97 -10.20 -19.82
CA SER A 299 6.27 -9.45 -20.87
C SER A 299 5.57 -8.22 -20.29
N GLN A 300 5.30 -7.23 -21.16
CA GLN A 300 4.54 -6.03 -20.76
C GLN A 300 3.19 -6.39 -20.14
N LEU A 301 2.42 -7.27 -20.78
CA LEU A 301 1.09 -7.67 -20.30
C LEU A 301 1.16 -8.42 -18.98
N GLU A 302 2.12 -9.34 -18.82
CA GLU A 302 2.32 -10.04 -17.55
C GLU A 302 2.65 -9.09 -16.41
N LEU A 303 3.53 -8.11 -16.64
CA LEU A 303 3.83 -7.11 -15.62
C LEU A 303 2.62 -6.26 -15.26
N ILE A 304 1.83 -5.84 -16.25
CA ILE A 304 0.57 -5.12 -16.00
C ILE A 304 -0.38 -5.98 -15.16
N LYS A 305 -0.57 -7.25 -15.51
CA LYS A 305 -1.41 -8.19 -14.77
C LYS A 305 -0.95 -8.35 -13.32
N ARG A 306 0.36 -8.53 -13.12
CA ARG A 306 0.96 -8.56 -11.77
C ARG A 306 0.72 -7.28 -10.98
N LEU A 307 0.73 -6.12 -11.62
CA LEU A 307 0.52 -4.84 -10.94
C LEU A 307 -0.94 -4.63 -10.54
N VAL A 308 -1.87 -4.86 -11.46
CA VAL A 308 -3.28 -4.52 -11.25
C VAL A 308 -3.97 -5.45 -10.26
N GLN A 309 -3.57 -6.73 -10.17
CA GLN A 309 -4.13 -7.67 -9.19
C GLN A 309 -4.00 -7.21 -7.73
N HIS A 310 -3.07 -6.29 -7.44
CA HIS A 310 -2.86 -5.73 -6.10
C HIS A 310 -3.72 -4.50 -5.81
N ILE A 311 -4.51 -4.05 -6.76
CA ILE A 311 -5.49 -2.99 -6.53
C ILE A 311 -6.55 -3.52 -5.56
N PRO A 312 -6.71 -2.89 -4.37
CA PRO A 312 -7.65 -3.36 -3.37
C PRO A 312 -9.09 -3.03 -3.79
N GLU A 313 -10.03 -3.76 -3.21
CA GLU A 313 -11.45 -3.47 -3.36
C GLU A 313 -11.81 -2.06 -2.89
N LYS A 314 -12.92 -1.53 -3.42
CA LYS A 314 -13.43 -0.22 -3.02
C LYS A 314 -13.65 -0.20 -1.50
N HIS A 315 -13.22 0.88 -0.85
CA HIS A 315 -13.28 1.08 0.60
C HIS A 315 -12.39 0.17 1.45
N PHE A 316 -11.60 -0.72 0.87
CA PHE A 316 -10.66 -1.53 1.63
C PHE A 316 -9.64 -0.66 2.39
N ARG A 317 -9.56 -0.87 3.70
CA ARG A 317 -8.64 -0.13 4.58
C ARG A 317 -7.32 -0.88 4.70
N MET A 318 -6.31 -0.41 3.98
CA MET A 318 -4.98 -1.05 4.02
C MET A 318 -4.26 -0.92 5.37
N ILE A 319 -4.44 0.19 6.07
CA ILE A 319 -3.86 0.43 7.40
C ILE A 319 -4.98 0.52 8.41
N ARG A 320 -4.83 -0.21 9.52
CA ARG A 320 -5.80 -0.26 10.61
C ARG A 320 -5.10 -0.07 11.93
N TYR A 321 -5.80 0.51 12.89
CA TYR A 321 -5.30 0.84 14.22
C TYR A 321 -6.17 0.15 15.27
N PHE A 322 -5.51 -0.41 16.30
CA PHE A 322 -6.16 -1.17 17.37
C PHE A 322 -5.55 -0.84 18.74
N GLY A 323 -6.21 -1.35 19.80
CA GLY A 323 -5.87 -1.01 21.18
C GLY A 323 -6.00 0.49 21.42
N PHE A 324 -5.12 1.09 22.16
CA PHE A 324 -5.15 2.53 22.46
C PHE A 324 -4.94 3.43 21.19
N LEU A 325 -4.51 2.86 20.05
CA LEU A 325 -4.41 3.58 18.78
C LEU A 325 -5.69 3.53 17.95
N ALA A 326 -6.69 2.72 18.34
CA ALA A 326 -7.95 2.60 17.60
C ALA A 326 -8.64 3.97 17.47
N ASN A 327 -9.15 4.27 16.27
CA ASN A 327 -9.72 5.60 15.97
C ASN A 327 -10.83 6.03 16.93
N ARG A 328 -11.58 5.07 17.50
CA ARG A 328 -12.67 5.34 18.44
C ARG A 328 -12.21 5.82 19.82
N VAL A 329 -10.98 5.46 20.27
CA VAL A 329 -10.49 5.70 21.63
C VAL A 329 -9.22 6.53 21.68
N VAL A 330 -8.51 6.68 20.57
CA VAL A 330 -7.19 7.31 20.51
C VAL A 330 -7.16 8.73 21.09
N GLY A 331 -8.26 9.47 21.00
CA GLY A 331 -8.35 10.84 21.56
C GLY A 331 -8.11 10.88 23.06
N ASN A 332 -8.67 9.92 23.79
CA ASN A 332 -8.57 9.85 25.26
C ASN A 332 -7.44 8.93 25.74
N GLN A 333 -7.23 7.80 25.06
CA GLN A 333 -6.26 6.81 25.53
C GLN A 333 -4.81 7.21 25.25
N LEU A 334 -4.55 7.89 24.14
CA LEU A 334 -3.19 8.26 23.79
C LEU A 334 -2.58 9.30 24.73
N SER A 335 -3.39 10.22 25.29
CA SER A 335 -2.91 11.15 26.32
C SER A 335 -2.47 10.42 27.58
N LYS A 336 -3.26 9.46 28.08
CA LYS A 336 -2.92 8.62 29.23
C LYS A 336 -1.63 7.82 28.99
N VAL A 337 -1.49 7.23 27.79
CA VAL A 337 -0.26 6.51 27.40
C VAL A 337 0.96 7.41 27.42
N ARG A 338 0.83 8.64 26.93
CA ARG A 338 1.91 9.62 26.92
C ARG A 338 2.30 10.05 28.34
N GLU A 339 1.32 10.33 29.18
CA GLU A 339 1.53 10.64 30.60
C GLU A 339 2.28 9.51 31.31
N ALA A 340 1.84 8.25 31.12
CA ALA A 340 2.51 7.07 31.67
C ALA A 340 3.95 6.89 31.17
N LEU A 341 4.30 7.47 30.01
CA LEU A 341 5.64 7.47 29.44
C LEU A 341 6.44 8.75 29.72
N GLY A 342 5.91 9.69 30.53
CA GLY A 342 6.54 10.97 30.82
C GLY A 342 6.64 11.90 29.62
N MET A 343 5.72 11.78 28.65
CA MET A 343 5.66 12.59 27.44
C MET A 343 4.61 13.71 27.60
N GLU A 344 4.70 14.74 26.75
CA GLU A 344 3.64 15.74 26.62
C GLU A 344 2.33 15.07 26.16
N SER A 345 1.25 15.24 26.94
CA SER A 345 -0.04 14.60 26.70
C SER A 345 -0.66 14.99 25.36
N HIS A 346 -0.54 16.26 25.00
CA HIS A 346 -1.17 16.88 23.81
C HIS A 346 -0.15 17.67 22.96
N PRO A 347 0.82 17.00 22.32
CA PRO A 347 1.78 17.72 21.49
C PRO A 347 1.08 18.40 20.29
N PRO A 348 1.59 19.53 19.82
CA PRO A 348 1.05 20.20 18.63
C PRO A 348 1.10 19.26 17.43
N ARG A 349 0.00 19.21 16.65
CA ARG A 349 -0.07 18.39 15.44
C ARG A 349 0.71 19.04 14.31
N THR A 350 1.63 18.33 13.69
CA THR A 350 2.26 18.78 12.46
C THR A 350 1.22 18.83 11.34
N PRO A 351 1.03 20.00 10.70
CA PRO A 351 0.07 20.12 9.59
C PRO A 351 0.46 19.20 8.43
N ALA A 352 -0.55 18.65 7.74
CA ALA A 352 -0.31 17.90 6.51
C ALA A 352 0.41 18.78 5.47
N LEU A 353 1.41 18.20 4.81
CA LEU A 353 2.19 18.90 3.79
C LEU A 353 1.28 19.36 2.65
N ARG A 354 1.23 20.67 2.39
CA ARG A 354 0.54 21.24 1.24
C ARG A 354 1.35 21.05 -0.04
N TYR A 355 0.72 21.18 -1.19
CA TYR A 355 1.34 20.99 -2.51
C TYR A 355 2.69 21.73 -2.66
N GLY A 356 2.71 23.02 -2.36
CA GLY A 356 3.92 23.84 -2.46
C GLY A 356 5.05 23.36 -1.56
N GLN A 357 4.72 23.01 -0.29
CA GLN A 357 5.70 22.49 0.67
C GLN A 357 6.29 21.15 0.21
N MET A 358 5.44 20.27 -0.33
CA MET A 358 5.90 18.98 -0.87
C MET A 358 6.83 19.14 -2.05
N ILE A 359 6.49 20.00 -3.03
CA ILE A 359 7.33 20.25 -4.20
C ILE A 359 8.65 20.87 -3.76
N LYS A 360 8.60 21.88 -2.89
CA LYS A 360 9.80 22.55 -2.37
C LYS A 360 10.72 21.60 -1.60
N SER A 361 10.15 20.73 -0.76
CA SER A 361 10.93 19.74 -0.01
C SER A 361 11.60 18.69 -0.91
N PHE A 362 10.92 18.29 -1.99
CA PHE A 362 11.35 17.20 -2.86
C PHE A 362 12.22 17.67 -4.03
N LEU A 363 11.81 18.73 -4.74
CA LEU A 363 12.50 19.26 -5.92
C LEU A 363 13.40 20.46 -5.61
N LYS A 364 13.37 21.00 -4.38
CA LYS A 364 14.08 22.22 -3.96
C LYS A 364 13.70 23.49 -4.76
N VAL A 365 12.53 23.46 -5.43
CA VAL A 365 11.99 24.53 -6.24
C VAL A 365 10.65 24.97 -5.66
N ASP A 366 10.41 26.28 -5.53
CA ASP A 366 9.09 26.79 -5.15
C ASP A 366 8.14 26.73 -6.37
N PRO A 367 7.07 25.90 -6.34
CA PRO A 367 6.18 25.78 -7.49
C PRO A 367 5.32 27.04 -7.72
N PHE A 368 5.35 28.01 -6.81
CA PHE A 368 4.64 29.29 -6.93
C PHE A 368 5.57 30.45 -7.24
N GLU A 369 6.82 30.22 -7.55
CA GLU A 369 7.75 31.19 -8.10
C GLU A 369 7.68 31.16 -9.63
N CYS A 370 7.62 32.33 -10.25
CA CYS A 370 7.62 32.49 -11.69
C CYS A 370 9.02 32.21 -12.25
N ILE A 371 9.13 31.25 -13.14
CA ILE A 371 10.44 30.85 -13.74
C ILE A 371 11.01 31.92 -14.70
N LEU A 372 10.20 32.89 -15.15
CA LEU A 372 10.64 33.94 -16.09
C LEU A 372 11.11 35.19 -15.36
N CYS A 373 10.44 35.62 -14.30
CA CYS A 373 10.75 36.90 -13.65
C CYS A 373 10.96 36.80 -12.13
N GLY A 374 10.88 35.61 -11.53
CA GLY A 374 10.99 35.41 -10.09
C GLY A 374 9.74 35.88 -9.27
N GLY A 375 8.76 36.51 -9.91
CA GLY A 375 7.54 36.99 -9.26
C GLY A 375 6.66 35.85 -8.73
N ARG A 376 5.61 36.21 -7.98
CA ARG A 376 4.72 35.21 -7.39
C ARG A 376 3.65 34.77 -8.37
N MET A 377 3.42 33.43 -8.47
CA MET A 377 2.29 32.87 -9.22
C MET A 377 1.01 32.88 -8.36
N ARG A 378 -0.05 33.46 -8.86
CA ARG A 378 -1.37 33.58 -8.20
C ARG A 378 -2.41 32.73 -8.91
N PHE A 379 -3.40 32.25 -8.15
CA PHE A 379 -4.55 31.56 -8.72
C PHE A 379 -5.35 32.52 -9.65
N ALA A 380 -5.60 32.07 -10.86
CA ALA A 380 -6.34 32.81 -11.87
C ALA A 380 -7.69 32.14 -12.19
N ALA A 381 -7.67 30.88 -12.53
CA ALA A 381 -8.88 30.17 -12.97
C ALA A 381 -8.88 28.69 -12.59
N PHE A 382 -10.07 28.11 -12.66
CA PHE A 382 -10.32 26.67 -12.51
C PHE A 382 -10.86 26.15 -13.83
N HIS A 383 -10.21 25.13 -14.38
CA HIS A 383 -10.64 24.44 -15.58
C HIS A 383 -11.13 23.04 -15.23
N ALA A 384 -12.42 22.79 -15.46
CA ALA A 384 -12.99 21.46 -15.30
C ALA A 384 -12.50 20.52 -16.40
N GLY A 385 -12.26 19.27 -16.05
CA GLY A 385 -12.00 18.20 -17.02
C GLY A 385 -13.30 17.55 -17.51
N VAL A 386 -13.15 16.47 -18.26
CA VAL A 386 -14.28 15.64 -18.76
C VAL A 386 -15.12 15.05 -17.60
N GLY A 387 -14.53 14.95 -16.41
CA GLY A 387 -15.16 14.37 -15.25
C GLY A 387 -14.85 12.88 -15.06
N ARG A 388 -14.54 12.51 -13.81
CA ARG A 388 -14.12 11.13 -13.48
C ARG A 388 -15.16 10.07 -13.84
N LYS A 389 -16.46 10.37 -13.64
CA LYS A 389 -17.54 9.42 -13.94
C LYS A 389 -17.59 9.07 -15.42
N ASN A 390 -17.51 10.06 -16.30
CA ASN A 390 -17.59 9.85 -17.73
C ASN A 390 -16.41 8.99 -18.25
N ILE A 391 -15.18 9.31 -17.79
CA ILE A 391 -13.98 8.55 -18.17
C ILE A 391 -14.10 7.08 -17.70
N ILE A 392 -14.61 6.84 -16.51
CA ILE A 392 -14.78 5.50 -15.94
C ILE A 392 -15.87 4.73 -16.69
N ASN A 393 -17.02 5.35 -16.95
CA ASN A 393 -18.13 4.70 -17.66
C ASN A 393 -17.69 4.30 -19.07
N GLU A 394 -16.99 5.17 -19.79
CA GLU A 394 -16.43 4.87 -21.11
C GLU A 394 -15.45 3.68 -21.07
N ALA A 395 -14.59 3.62 -20.04
CA ALA A 395 -13.65 2.50 -19.91
C ALA A 395 -14.34 1.17 -19.58
N LEU A 396 -15.41 1.20 -18.79
CA LEU A 396 -16.19 0.01 -18.45
C LEU A 396 -17.03 -0.49 -19.64
N SER A 397 -17.55 0.41 -20.50
CA SER A 397 -18.32 0.02 -21.68
C SER A 397 -17.48 -0.74 -22.71
N ARG A 398 -16.18 -0.48 -22.77
CA ARG A 398 -15.26 -1.16 -23.69
C ARG A 398 -14.88 -2.59 -23.25
N ARG A 399 -15.39 -3.07 -22.11
CA ARG A 399 -15.13 -4.41 -21.63
C ARG A 399 -15.81 -5.44 -22.55
N GLY A 400 -15.02 -6.33 -23.15
CA GLY A 400 -15.52 -7.38 -24.01
C GLY A 400 -15.80 -6.99 -25.46
N GLU A 401 -15.60 -5.71 -25.86
CA GLU A 401 -15.75 -5.30 -27.25
C GLU A 401 -14.74 -5.97 -28.23
N GLY A 402 -13.69 -6.59 -27.68
CA GLY A 402 -12.66 -7.30 -28.48
C GLY A 402 -12.89 -8.80 -28.66
N LEU A 403 -14.01 -9.34 -28.19
CA LEU A 403 -14.37 -10.77 -28.30
C LEU A 403 -15.39 -11.06 -29.42
N ALA A 404 -15.73 -10.07 -30.25
CA ALA A 404 -16.60 -10.24 -31.44
C ALA A 404 -15.78 -10.39 -32.72
#